data_d9a7192b89e68d11ba6ed19238196b88
#
_entry.id   d9a7192b89e68d11ba6ed19238196b88
#
_cell.length_a   1.000
_cell.length_b   1.000
_cell.length_c   1.000
_cell.angle_alpha   90.00
_cell.angle_beta   90.00
_cell.angle_gamma   90.00
#
_symmetry.space_group_name_H-M   'P 1'
#
loop_
_entity.id
_entity.type
_entity.pdbx_description
1 polymer ?
#
loop_
_entity_poly.entity_id
_entity_poly.type
_entity_poly.pdbx_seq_one_letter_code
_entity_poly.pdbx_strand_id
1 'polypeptide(L)'
;FIIIHGAGLKEGEYVTPLLKQRIDKAIEAFYKSKNPNIRVIASGGKGNDEKISEAQAIANYIAEETDVPMDKVILEDKSTTTYENLLFSKKLGEALVDSPRFLFVTNNYHVYRTGAYAKTIGMLGDGLGCNTASYYIPSAFIREFIAICVKIKWVFIAFYALFFLMLAVSYLGRNL
;
A
#
# COMPACT_ATOMS: atom_id res chain seq x y z
N PHE A 1 9.52 -12.24 -1.28
CA PHE A 1 8.21 -12.16 -0.59
C PHE A 1 7.20 -11.48 -1.47
N ILE A 2 5.94 -11.92 -1.41
CA ILE A 2 4.81 -11.23 -2.03
C ILE A 2 3.98 -10.62 -0.88
N ILE A 3 3.84 -9.29 -0.87
CA ILE A 3 3.04 -8.58 0.14
C ILE A 3 1.66 -8.31 -0.46
N ILE A 4 0.60 -8.75 0.21
CA ILE A 4 -0.79 -8.43 -0.12
C ILE A 4 -1.24 -7.31 0.80
N HIS A 5 -1.48 -6.12 0.25
CA HIS A 5 -1.98 -4.99 1.02
C HIS A 5 -3.48 -5.12 1.29
N GLY A 6 -3.89 -4.87 2.53
CA GLY A 6 -5.29 -4.75 2.91
C GLY A 6 -6.05 -3.65 2.14
N ALA A 7 -7.36 -3.78 2.06
CA ALA A 7 -8.25 -2.86 1.33
C ALA A 7 -9.64 -2.72 1.98
N GLY A 8 -9.73 -2.89 3.28
CA GLY A 8 -10.98 -2.88 4.04
C GLY A 8 -11.74 -4.21 3.94
N LEU A 9 -12.53 -4.51 4.97
CA LEU A 9 -13.35 -5.71 5.07
C LEU A 9 -14.84 -5.37 4.91
N LYS A 10 -15.60 -6.31 4.39
CA LYS A 10 -17.07 -6.28 4.38
C LYS A 10 -17.57 -6.89 5.70
N GLU A 11 -18.49 -6.20 6.37
CA GLU A 11 -19.08 -6.63 7.65
C GLU A 11 -18.00 -6.89 8.75
N GLY A 12 -16.80 -6.31 8.54
CA GLY A 12 -15.68 -6.40 9.46
C GLY A 12 -14.89 -7.71 9.44
N GLU A 13 -15.23 -8.66 8.57
CA GLU A 13 -14.58 -9.98 8.54
C GLU A 13 -14.42 -10.60 7.15
N TYR A 14 -15.23 -10.18 6.16
CA TYR A 14 -15.21 -10.79 4.83
C TYR A 14 -14.35 -9.98 3.86
N VAL A 15 -13.69 -10.69 2.97
CA VAL A 15 -12.89 -10.11 1.88
C VAL A 15 -13.79 -9.31 0.93
N THR A 16 -13.46 -8.03 0.72
CA THR A 16 -14.15 -7.19 -0.28
C THR A 16 -13.75 -7.60 -1.70
N PRO A 17 -14.56 -7.28 -2.73
CA PRO A 17 -14.17 -7.50 -4.14
C PRO A 17 -12.83 -6.84 -4.50
N LEU A 18 -12.52 -5.70 -3.88
CA LEU A 18 -11.27 -4.98 -4.07
C LEU A 18 -10.08 -5.74 -3.48
N LEU A 19 -10.23 -6.26 -2.27
CA LEU A 19 -9.23 -7.07 -1.61
C LEU A 19 -9.02 -8.41 -2.30
N LYS A 20 -10.12 -9.04 -2.76
CA LYS A 20 -10.07 -10.28 -3.55
C LYS A 20 -9.18 -10.13 -4.79
N GLN A 21 -9.31 -9.03 -5.55
CA GLN A 21 -8.48 -8.80 -6.73
C GLN A 21 -6.98 -8.72 -6.39
N ARG A 22 -6.62 -8.17 -5.22
CA ARG A 22 -5.23 -8.16 -4.75
C ARG A 22 -4.75 -9.56 -4.40
N ILE A 23 -5.58 -10.34 -3.70
CA ILE A 23 -5.26 -11.72 -3.34
C ILE A 23 -5.07 -12.55 -4.60
N ASP A 24 -6.05 -12.55 -5.53
CA ASP A 24 -5.98 -13.31 -6.78
C ASP A 24 -4.71 -12.97 -7.57
N LYS A 25 -4.35 -11.67 -7.64
CA LYS A 25 -3.14 -11.21 -8.34
C LYS A 25 -1.84 -11.66 -7.66
N ALA A 26 -1.83 -11.67 -6.36
CA ALA A 26 -0.69 -12.16 -5.57
C ALA A 26 -0.52 -13.68 -5.72
N ILE A 27 -1.60 -14.43 -5.69
CA ILE A 27 -1.61 -15.89 -5.86
C ILE A 27 -1.17 -16.26 -7.30
N GLU A 28 -1.62 -15.52 -8.31
CA GLU A 28 -1.11 -15.65 -9.68
C GLU A 28 0.42 -15.48 -9.73
N ALA A 29 0.95 -14.45 -9.05
CA ALA A 29 2.39 -14.21 -8.98
C ALA A 29 3.12 -15.30 -8.18
N PHE A 30 2.52 -15.82 -7.12
CA PHE A 30 3.07 -16.92 -6.32
C PHE A 30 3.28 -18.17 -7.19
N TYR A 31 2.26 -18.61 -7.94
CA TYR A 31 2.36 -19.81 -8.78
C TYR A 31 3.25 -19.61 -10.03
N LYS A 32 3.39 -18.38 -10.52
CA LYS A 32 4.32 -18.06 -11.62
C LYS A 32 5.79 -18.00 -11.17
N SER A 33 6.03 -17.90 -9.87
CA SER A 33 7.39 -17.81 -9.36
C SER A 33 8.11 -19.14 -9.49
N LYS A 34 9.37 -19.05 -9.96
CA LYS A 34 10.29 -20.20 -9.96
C LYS A 34 11.09 -20.35 -8.65
N ASN A 35 10.87 -19.45 -7.68
CA ASN A 35 11.56 -19.48 -6.41
C ASN A 35 10.83 -20.42 -5.43
N PRO A 36 11.39 -21.57 -5.03
CA PRO A 36 10.74 -22.49 -4.11
C PRO A 36 10.58 -21.91 -2.69
N ASN A 37 11.36 -20.89 -2.35
CA ASN A 37 11.34 -20.24 -1.05
C ASN A 37 10.45 -19.00 -0.99
N ILE A 38 9.63 -18.79 -2.03
CA ILE A 38 8.69 -17.68 -2.04
C ILE A 38 7.68 -17.80 -0.90
N ARG A 39 7.35 -16.67 -0.27
CA ARG A 39 6.36 -16.57 0.79
C ARG A 39 5.43 -15.41 0.55
N VAL A 40 4.23 -15.52 1.07
CA VAL A 40 3.22 -14.45 1.04
C VAL A 40 3.16 -13.77 2.40
N ILE A 41 3.14 -12.45 2.42
CA ILE A 41 2.87 -11.66 3.63
C ILE A 41 1.48 -11.06 3.45
N ALA A 42 0.52 -11.51 4.23
CA ALA A 42 -0.79 -10.89 4.37
C ALA A 42 -0.63 -9.69 5.29
N SER A 43 -0.83 -8.46 4.78
CA SER A 43 -0.53 -7.24 5.52
C SER A 43 -1.73 -6.31 5.61
N GLY A 44 -2.09 -5.98 6.84
CA GLY A 44 -3.15 -5.07 7.20
C GLY A 44 -3.67 -5.35 8.61
N GLY A 45 -3.65 -4.34 9.46
CA GLY A 45 -4.16 -4.43 10.83
C GLY A 45 -5.67 -4.47 10.90
N LYS A 46 -6.20 -4.27 12.08
CA LYS A 46 -7.63 -4.25 12.37
C LYS A 46 -8.14 -2.81 12.40
N GLY A 47 -9.06 -2.47 11.54
CA GLY A 47 -9.80 -1.19 11.58
C GLY A 47 -10.78 -1.13 12.75
N ASN A 48 -11.28 0.08 13.07
CA ASN A 48 -12.18 0.29 14.20
C ASN A 48 -13.54 -0.41 14.04
N ASP A 49 -13.98 -0.61 12.80
CA ASP A 49 -15.23 -1.25 12.40
C ASP A 49 -15.05 -2.73 12.00
N GLU A 50 -13.84 -3.26 12.15
CA GLU A 50 -13.50 -4.62 11.78
C GLU A 50 -13.52 -5.57 12.99
N LYS A 51 -13.91 -6.82 12.78
CA LYS A 51 -13.92 -7.88 13.80
C LYS A 51 -12.56 -8.57 13.88
N ILE A 52 -11.91 -8.77 12.73
CA ILE A 52 -10.58 -9.36 12.57
C ILE A 52 -9.66 -8.39 11.81
N SER A 53 -8.35 -8.66 11.78
CA SER A 53 -7.43 -7.89 10.95
C SER A 53 -7.60 -8.22 9.46
N GLU A 54 -7.28 -7.27 8.60
CA GLU A 54 -7.25 -7.52 7.15
C GLU A 54 -6.28 -8.66 6.81
N ALA A 55 -5.14 -8.74 7.49
CA ALA A 55 -4.18 -9.83 7.34
C ALA A 55 -4.80 -11.20 7.65
N GLN A 56 -5.61 -11.29 8.71
CA GLN A 56 -6.30 -12.52 9.05
C GLN A 56 -7.36 -12.89 8.01
N ALA A 57 -8.13 -11.92 7.51
CA ALA A 57 -9.11 -12.16 6.46
C ALA A 57 -8.45 -12.63 5.15
N ILE A 58 -7.29 -12.07 4.78
CA ILE A 58 -6.50 -12.51 3.64
C ILE A 58 -6.04 -13.97 3.85
N ALA A 59 -5.50 -14.30 5.02
CA ALA A 59 -5.02 -15.65 5.32
C ALA A 59 -6.15 -16.68 5.31
N ASN A 60 -7.31 -16.36 5.89
CA ASN A 60 -8.49 -17.23 5.85
C ASN A 60 -8.92 -17.48 4.39
N TYR A 61 -9.01 -16.43 3.58
CA TYR A 61 -9.36 -16.55 2.16
C TYR A 61 -8.36 -17.45 1.40
N ILE A 62 -7.06 -17.28 1.63
CA ILE A 62 -6.03 -18.13 1.01
C ILE A 62 -6.21 -19.60 1.41
N ALA A 63 -6.48 -19.86 2.67
CA ALA A 63 -6.67 -21.22 3.19
C ALA A 63 -7.92 -21.91 2.64
N GLU A 64 -8.99 -21.15 2.41
CA GLU A 64 -10.28 -21.68 1.95
C GLU A 64 -10.38 -21.81 0.42
N GLU A 65 -9.76 -20.89 -0.32
CA GLU A 65 -9.99 -20.72 -1.74
C GLU A 65 -8.77 -21.03 -2.63
N THR A 66 -7.63 -21.43 -2.03
CA THR A 66 -6.40 -21.67 -2.79
C THR A 66 -5.60 -22.87 -2.26
N ASP A 67 -4.70 -23.42 -3.09
CA ASP A 67 -3.77 -24.47 -2.71
C ASP A 67 -2.42 -23.94 -2.19
N VAL A 68 -2.33 -22.67 -1.78
CA VAL A 68 -1.10 -22.12 -1.21
C VAL A 68 -0.87 -22.70 0.18
N PRO A 69 0.28 -23.36 0.43
CA PRO A 69 0.58 -23.92 1.74
C PRO A 69 0.63 -22.84 2.82
N MET A 70 -0.08 -23.03 3.93
CA MET A 70 -0.19 -22.03 4.98
C MET A 70 1.12 -21.74 5.74
N ASP A 71 2.09 -22.67 5.68
CA ASP A 71 3.46 -22.43 6.15
C ASP A 71 4.24 -21.41 5.30
N LYS A 72 3.73 -21.07 4.11
CA LYS A 72 4.22 -19.99 3.24
C LYS A 72 3.54 -18.65 3.49
N VAL A 73 2.50 -18.59 4.32
CA VAL A 73 1.73 -17.38 4.61
C VAL A 73 2.16 -16.79 5.95
N ILE A 74 2.55 -15.54 5.95
CA ILE A 74 2.98 -14.77 7.13
C ILE A 74 1.97 -13.67 7.37
N LEU A 75 1.53 -13.47 8.61
CA LEU A 75 0.62 -12.40 8.98
C LEU A 75 1.40 -11.17 9.47
N GLU A 76 1.01 -10.01 8.94
CA GLU A 76 1.36 -8.70 9.44
C GLU A 76 0.06 -7.98 9.79
N ASP A 77 -0.35 -8.04 11.04
CA ASP A 77 -1.67 -7.62 11.53
C ASP A 77 -1.65 -6.35 12.42
N LYS A 78 -0.53 -5.61 12.41
CA LYS A 78 -0.32 -4.45 13.30
C LYS A 78 -0.38 -3.11 12.60
N SER A 79 -0.24 -3.09 11.29
CA SER A 79 -0.21 -1.87 10.50
C SER A 79 -1.59 -1.21 10.42
N THR A 80 -1.59 0.13 10.46
CA THR A 80 -2.79 0.97 10.32
C THR A 80 -2.72 1.89 9.11
N THR A 81 -1.56 1.96 8.46
CA THR A 81 -1.29 2.81 7.29
C THR A 81 -0.55 2.04 6.22
N THR A 82 -0.64 2.51 4.96
CA THR A 82 0.13 1.93 3.84
C THR A 82 1.64 1.95 4.09
N TYR A 83 2.14 3.00 4.77
CA TYR A 83 3.55 3.08 5.14
C TYR A 83 3.94 1.98 6.12
N GLU A 84 3.13 1.76 7.14
CA GLU A 84 3.34 0.71 8.15
C GLU A 84 3.22 -0.69 7.56
N ASN A 85 2.26 -0.93 6.64
CA ASN A 85 2.15 -2.20 5.92
C ASN A 85 3.50 -2.59 5.30
N LEU A 86 4.13 -1.66 4.57
CA LEU A 86 5.43 -1.91 3.95
C LEU A 86 6.55 -2.03 4.98
N LEU A 87 6.59 -1.14 5.98
CA LEU A 87 7.65 -1.11 6.98
C LEU A 87 7.67 -2.39 7.82
N PHE A 88 6.48 -2.84 8.27
CA PHE A 88 6.38 -4.05 9.10
C PHE A 88 6.59 -5.32 8.27
N SER A 89 6.04 -5.37 7.05
CA SER A 89 6.33 -6.47 6.11
C SER A 89 7.83 -6.57 5.78
N LYS A 90 8.51 -5.42 5.60
CA LYS A 90 9.96 -5.39 5.38
C LYS A 90 10.71 -6.00 6.57
N LYS A 91 10.38 -5.58 7.80
CA LYS A 91 10.98 -6.13 9.03
C LYS A 91 10.77 -7.63 9.16
N LEU A 92 9.57 -8.14 8.84
CA LEU A 92 9.29 -9.58 8.86
C LEU A 92 10.14 -10.34 7.82
N GLY A 93 10.29 -9.80 6.62
CA GLY A 93 11.14 -10.41 5.59
C GLY A 93 12.61 -10.40 5.96
N GLU A 94 13.12 -9.29 6.49
CA GLU A 94 14.51 -9.12 6.94
C GLU A 94 14.88 -10.01 8.15
N ALA A 95 13.90 -10.36 8.98
CA ALA A 95 14.09 -11.31 10.07
C ALA A 95 14.23 -12.76 9.61
N LEU A 96 13.81 -13.07 8.38
CA LEU A 96 13.79 -14.43 7.84
C LEU A 96 14.88 -14.67 6.78
N VAL A 97 15.29 -13.63 6.06
CA VAL A 97 16.23 -13.74 4.93
C VAL A 97 17.09 -12.47 4.86
N ASP A 98 18.38 -12.63 4.64
CA ASP A 98 19.29 -11.51 4.36
C ASP A 98 18.96 -10.87 3.00
N SER A 99 18.82 -9.54 2.97
CA SER A 99 18.53 -8.76 1.77
C SER A 99 17.32 -9.26 0.96
N PRO A 100 16.13 -9.38 1.57
CA PRO A 100 14.95 -9.90 0.91
C PRO A 100 14.48 -8.97 -0.21
N ARG A 101 13.91 -9.57 -1.26
CA ARG A 101 13.21 -8.83 -2.33
C ARG A 101 11.71 -8.98 -2.16
N PHE A 102 10.98 -7.91 -2.45
CA PHE A 102 9.55 -7.83 -2.24
C PHE A 102 8.80 -7.51 -3.53
N LEU A 103 7.66 -8.14 -3.70
CA LEU A 103 6.64 -7.78 -4.67
C LEU A 103 5.40 -7.34 -3.88
N PHE A 104 5.11 -6.05 -3.85
CA PHE A 104 3.92 -5.57 -3.14
C PHE A 104 2.74 -5.44 -4.08
N VAL A 105 1.63 -6.13 -3.75
CA VAL A 105 0.44 -6.21 -4.58
C VAL A 105 -0.63 -5.26 -4.05
N THR A 106 -1.10 -4.36 -4.91
CA THR A 106 -2.16 -3.40 -4.62
C THR A 106 -2.91 -3.02 -5.91
N ASN A 107 -3.94 -2.19 -5.83
CA ASN A 107 -4.67 -1.75 -7.02
C ASN A 107 -3.86 -0.75 -7.85
N ASN A 108 -4.06 -0.73 -9.18
CA ASN A 108 -3.31 0.09 -10.14
C ASN A 108 -3.19 1.56 -9.72
N TYR A 109 -4.29 2.17 -9.27
CA TYR A 109 -4.30 3.58 -8.84
C TYR A 109 -3.42 3.84 -7.61
N HIS A 110 -3.12 2.81 -6.81
CA HIS A 110 -2.40 2.92 -5.54
C HIS A 110 -0.90 2.56 -5.66
N VAL A 111 -0.48 1.88 -6.72
CA VAL A 111 0.90 1.38 -6.92
C VAL A 111 1.93 2.51 -6.79
N TYR A 112 1.67 3.68 -7.39
CA TYR A 112 2.60 4.80 -7.35
C TYR A 112 2.89 5.26 -5.92
N ARG A 113 1.86 5.49 -5.10
CA ARG A 113 2.01 5.94 -3.70
C ARG A 113 2.69 4.87 -2.85
N THR A 114 2.32 3.61 -3.03
CA THR A 114 2.95 2.47 -2.34
C THR A 114 4.42 2.35 -2.71
N GLY A 115 4.77 2.46 -3.99
CA GLY A 115 6.15 2.46 -4.47
C GLY A 115 6.99 3.61 -3.93
N ALA A 116 6.41 4.81 -3.80
CA ALA A 116 7.07 5.94 -3.18
C ALA A 116 7.41 5.68 -1.70
N TYR A 117 6.52 5.02 -0.95
CA TYR A 117 6.80 4.61 0.43
C TYR A 117 7.86 3.50 0.49
N ALA A 118 7.77 2.48 -0.37
CA ALA A 118 8.77 1.41 -0.45
C ALA A 118 10.18 1.99 -0.66
N LYS A 119 10.32 2.96 -1.57
CA LYS A 119 11.58 3.68 -1.80
C LYS A 119 12.05 4.45 -0.56
N THR A 120 11.15 5.13 0.14
CA THR A 120 11.48 5.91 1.34
C THR A 120 12.05 5.05 2.46
N ILE A 121 11.56 3.81 2.63
CA ILE A 121 12.05 2.86 3.64
C ILE A 121 13.20 1.98 3.14
N GLY A 122 13.70 2.21 1.93
CA GLY A 122 14.78 1.38 1.35
C GLY A 122 14.37 -0.08 1.14
N MET A 123 13.10 -0.34 0.78
CA MET A 123 12.63 -1.69 0.44
C MET A 123 13.09 -2.05 -0.98
N LEU A 124 13.75 -3.19 -1.12
CA LEU A 124 14.15 -3.73 -2.41
C LEU A 124 12.98 -4.50 -3.03
N GLY A 125 12.40 -3.98 -4.10
CA GLY A 125 11.27 -4.65 -4.75
C GLY A 125 10.44 -3.75 -5.64
N ASP A 126 9.38 -4.33 -6.19
CA ASP A 126 8.53 -3.72 -7.20
C ASP A 126 7.05 -3.81 -6.82
N GLY A 127 6.25 -2.88 -7.36
CA GLY A 127 4.80 -2.88 -7.21
C GLY A 127 4.10 -3.63 -8.32
N LEU A 128 3.19 -4.51 -7.98
CA LEU A 128 2.31 -5.20 -8.92
C LEU A 128 0.87 -4.69 -8.73
N GLY A 129 0.35 -4.05 -9.77
CA GLY A 129 -1.01 -3.55 -9.79
C GLY A 129 -2.03 -4.61 -10.18
N CYS A 130 -3.17 -4.65 -9.51
CA CYS A 130 -4.35 -5.36 -9.97
C CYS A 130 -5.43 -4.39 -10.47
N ASN A 131 -6.31 -4.88 -11.33
CA ASN A 131 -7.40 -4.09 -11.87
C ASN A 131 -8.38 -3.65 -10.79
N THR A 132 -9.11 -2.59 -11.08
CA THR A 132 -10.15 -2.04 -10.20
C THR A 132 -11.40 -1.82 -11.05
N ALA A 133 -12.57 -2.12 -10.51
CA ALA A 133 -13.82 -1.86 -11.19
C ALA A 133 -13.90 -0.36 -11.57
N SER A 134 -14.30 -0.08 -12.81
CA SER A 134 -14.24 1.27 -13.41
C SER A 134 -15.04 2.31 -12.64
N TYR A 135 -16.14 1.92 -12.01
CA TYR A 135 -16.94 2.82 -11.17
C TYR A 135 -16.20 3.33 -9.92
N TYR A 136 -15.19 2.60 -9.45
CA TYR A 136 -14.40 2.95 -8.26
C TYR A 136 -13.24 3.90 -8.59
N ILE A 137 -12.79 3.88 -9.84
CA ILE A 137 -11.59 4.60 -10.29
C ILE A 137 -11.65 6.12 -10.01
N PRO A 138 -12.75 6.85 -10.32
CA PRO A 138 -12.77 8.30 -10.09
C PRO A 138 -12.56 8.69 -8.63
N SER A 139 -13.26 8.03 -7.71
CA SER A 139 -13.12 8.30 -6.26
C SER A 139 -11.73 7.92 -5.75
N ALA A 140 -11.18 6.82 -6.25
CA ALA A 140 -9.84 6.37 -5.90
C ALA A 140 -8.76 7.38 -6.36
N PHE A 141 -8.85 7.89 -7.59
CA PHE A 141 -7.92 8.92 -8.09
C PHE A 141 -7.98 10.22 -7.29
N ILE A 142 -9.18 10.70 -6.95
CA ILE A 142 -9.34 11.89 -6.11
C ILE A 142 -8.66 11.69 -4.76
N ARG A 143 -8.86 10.54 -4.12
CA ARG A 143 -8.23 10.19 -2.84
C ARG A 143 -6.70 10.16 -2.94
N GLU A 144 -6.15 9.52 -3.97
CA GLU A 144 -4.70 9.47 -4.19
C GLU A 144 -4.13 10.87 -4.49
N PHE A 145 -4.83 11.68 -5.28
CA PHE A 145 -4.45 13.06 -5.55
C PHE A 145 -4.40 13.90 -4.26
N ILE A 146 -5.44 13.82 -3.43
CA ILE A 146 -5.46 14.50 -2.12
C ILE A 146 -4.29 14.05 -1.25
N ALA A 147 -4.01 12.73 -1.18
CA ALA A 147 -2.91 12.19 -0.39
C ALA A 147 -1.54 12.74 -0.86
N ILE A 148 -1.34 12.89 -2.16
CA ILE A 148 -0.14 13.50 -2.73
C ILE A 148 -0.06 14.99 -2.37
N CYS A 149 -1.14 15.75 -2.54
CA CYS A 149 -1.20 17.18 -2.19
C CYS A 149 -0.86 17.40 -0.71
N VAL A 150 -1.42 16.59 0.19
CA VAL A 150 -1.10 16.65 1.63
C VAL A 150 0.38 16.38 1.89
N LYS A 151 0.98 15.42 1.17
CA LYS A 151 2.40 15.09 1.33
C LYS A 151 3.32 16.24 0.90
N ILE A 152 2.96 16.97 -0.17
CA ILE A 152 3.76 18.07 -0.73
C ILE A 152 3.28 19.46 -0.30
N LYS A 153 2.34 19.55 0.66
CA LYS A 153 1.74 20.83 1.10
C LYS A 153 2.76 21.90 1.47
N TRP A 154 3.89 21.52 2.07
CA TRP A 154 4.94 22.45 2.46
C TRP A 154 5.62 23.12 1.25
N VAL A 155 5.72 22.42 0.13
CA VAL A 155 6.23 23.00 -1.13
C VAL A 155 5.28 24.09 -1.63
N PHE A 156 3.97 23.85 -1.60
CA PHE A 156 2.97 24.85 -1.98
C PHE A 156 3.00 26.06 -1.03
N ILE A 157 3.06 25.81 0.29
CA ILE A 157 3.14 26.89 1.28
C ILE A 157 4.39 27.77 1.02
N ALA A 158 5.56 27.16 0.81
CA ALA A 158 6.79 27.90 0.53
C ALA A 158 6.68 28.70 -0.79
N PHE A 159 6.10 28.11 -1.83
CA PHE A 159 5.87 28.79 -3.11
C PHE A 159 4.97 30.02 -2.94
N TYR A 160 3.83 29.89 -2.28
CA TYR A 160 2.92 31.01 -2.04
C TYR A 160 3.54 32.09 -1.12
N ALA A 161 4.28 31.69 -0.09
CA ALA A 161 4.99 32.63 0.77
C ALA A 161 6.00 33.47 -0.02
N LEU A 162 6.80 32.83 -0.87
CA LEU A 162 7.73 33.53 -1.76
C LEU A 162 7.01 34.45 -2.75
N PHE A 163 5.92 33.99 -3.35
CA PHE A 163 5.12 34.77 -4.29
C PHE A 163 4.56 36.05 -3.63
N PHE A 164 3.96 35.94 -2.45
CA PHE A 164 3.44 37.09 -1.71
C PHE A 164 4.55 38.03 -1.23
N LEU A 165 5.70 37.50 -0.84
CA LEU A 165 6.88 38.31 -0.50
C LEU A 165 7.36 39.16 -1.70
N MET A 166 7.44 38.54 -2.89
CA MET A 166 7.80 39.25 -4.11
C MET A 166 6.81 40.37 -4.45
N LEU A 167 5.50 40.12 -4.28
CA LEU A 167 4.47 41.16 -4.50
C LEU A 167 4.62 42.29 -3.49
N ALA A 168 4.86 42.00 -2.21
CA ALA A 168 5.07 43.02 -1.17
C ALA A 168 6.29 43.88 -1.47
N VAL A 169 7.42 43.27 -1.84
CA VAL A 169 8.64 44.01 -2.22
C VAL A 169 8.39 44.90 -3.44
N SER A 170 7.71 44.37 -4.47
CA SER A 170 7.36 45.13 -5.68
C SER A 170 6.41 46.35 -5.37
N TYR A 171 5.48 46.14 -4.44
CA TYR A 171 4.56 47.22 -4.03
C TYR A 171 5.30 48.33 -3.25
N LEU A 172 6.15 47.95 -2.30
CA LEU A 172 6.96 48.91 -1.51
C LEU A 172 7.93 49.69 -2.39
N GLY A 173 8.61 49.00 -3.34
CA GLY A 173 9.54 49.66 -4.25
C GLY A 173 8.88 50.63 -5.29
N ARG A 174 7.55 50.56 -5.47
CA ARG A 174 6.81 51.51 -6.32
C ARG A 174 6.33 52.75 -5.56
N ASN A 175 6.30 52.69 -4.22
CA ASN A 175 5.80 53.75 -3.37
C ASN A 175 6.92 54.46 -2.58
N LEU A 176 8.17 54.13 -2.83
CA LEU A 176 9.39 54.82 -2.44
C LEU A 176 9.99 55.55 -3.66
#